data_2851dba333bcccd4c45594901255752b
#
_entry.id   2851dba333bcccd4c45594901255752b
#
_cell.length_a   1.000
_cell.length_b   1.000
_cell.length_c   1.000
_cell.angle_alpha   90.00
_cell.angle_beta   90.00
_cell.angle_gamma   90.00
#
_symmetry.space_group_name_H-M   'P 1'
#
loop_
_entity.id
_entity.type
_entity.pdbx_description
1 polymer ?
#
loop_
_entity_poly.entity_id
_entity_poly.type
_entity_poly.pdbx_seq_one_letter_code
_entity_poly.pdbx_strand_id
1 'polypeptide(L)'
;MSDQPHTLRYLANCSMLFTEEPLLERPRAAAAAGFTAIEFWWPWPDNPTPSQEEIDAFVTAVDDSGVQLVGLNFFAGELTGPVDAGVLSIPARSQQFRDNIPVAVGIGERLGVQAFNALYGVRVDDSTPQEQDALALENLGLAAEAAARIGATVLVEPVSGPKPYALRTAADTIAVVDAVRAAGHDNVGFLNDLFHLANNGDDPAAAVAAHTDKTAHVQIADYPGRGEPGTGELDLDALLAQLQEQGYDGYVGLEYKPTTTTTDSLAWLPTARRA
;
A
#
# COMPACT_ATOMS: atom_id res chain seq x y z
N MET A 1 5.40 24.30 20.14
CA MET A 1 6.03 23.15 19.47
C MET A 1 5.31 21.94 20.05
N SER A 2 4.46 21.27 19.29
CA SER A 2 3.82 20.04 19.75
C SER A 2 4.91 18.98 19.94
N ASP A 3 5.02 18.46 21.13
CA ASP A 3 5.90 17.34 21.50
C ASP A 3 5.32 16.08 20.85
N GLN A 4 5.52 15.92 19.53
CA GLN A 4 5.13 14.67 18.87
C GLN A 4 6.22 13.64 19.08
N PRO A 5 5.84 12.40 19.44
CA PRO A 5 6.79 11.40 19.90
C PRO A 5 7.70 10.82 18.80
N HIS A 6 7.46 11.16 17.52
CA HIS A 6 8.25 10.69 16.38
C HIS A 6 8.41 11.75 15.29
N THR A 7 9.35 11.53 14.35
CA THR A 7 9.68 12.44 13.24
C THR A 7 9.40 11.82 11.86
N LEU A 8 8.72 10.68 11.80
CA LEU A 8 8.37 10.02 10.53
C LEU A 8 7.59 10.98 9.62
N ARG A 9 7.84 10.89 8.34
CA ARG A 9 7.19 11.71 7.31
C ARG A 9 5.97 11.02 6.75
N TYR A 10 4.95 11.80 6.41
CA TYR A 10 3.71 11.28 5.89
C TYR A 10 3.59 11.51 4.39
N LEU A 11 3.06 10.53 3.67
CA LEU A 11 2.63 10.66 2.29
C LEU A 11 1.12 10.47 2.16
N ALA A 12 0.51 11.02 1.11
CA ALA A 12 -0.92 10.88 0.86
C ALA A 12 -1.20 9.70 -0.08
N ASN A 13 -2.09 8.79 0.33
CA ASN A 13 -2.66 7.81 -0.59
C ASN A 13 -3.76 8.49 -1.42
N CYS A 14 -3.45 8.83 -2.67
CA CYS A 14 -4.36 9.55 -3.55
C CYS A 14 -5.50 8.69 -4.13
N SER A 15 -5.56 7.41 -3.78
CA SER A 15 -6.74 6.56 -4.03
C SER A 15 -7.80 6.66 -2.95
N MET A 16 -7.41 7.15 -1.75
CA MET A 16 -8.31 7.37 -0.61
C MET A 16 -8.53 8.86 -0.34
N LEU A 17 -7.49 9.68 -0.51
CA LEU A 17 -7.51 11.12 -0.32
C LEU A 17 -7.63 11.84 -1.66
N PHE A 18 -8.17 13.06 -1.62
CA PHE A 18 -8.38 13.91 -2.81
C PHE A 18 -9.29 13.24 -3.87
N THR A 19 -10.16 12.32 -3.45
CA THR A 19 -11.09 11.64 -4.35
C THR A 19 -12.21 12.54 -4.86
N GLU A 20 -12.34 13.74 -4.31
CA GLU A 20 -13.19 14.81 -4.81
C GLU A 20 -12.72 15.32 -6.18
N GLU A 21 -11.42 15.13 -6.49
CA GLU A 21 -10.81 15.51 -7.75
C GLU A 21 -10.73 14.34 -8.73
N PRO A 22 -10.77 14.61 -10.04
CA PRO A 22 -10.44 13.60 -11.06
C PRO A 22 -9.05 13.02 -10.85
N LEU A 23 -8.85 11.76 -11.24
CA LEU A 23 -7.60 11.00 -11.03
C LEU A 23 -6.32 11.82 -11.33
N LEU A 24 -6.27 12.47 -12.49
CA LEU A 24 -5.08 13.20 -12.95
C LEU A 24 -4.86 14.54 -12.23
N GLU A 25 -5.84 15.04 -11.48
CA GLU A 25 -5.72 16.27 -10.68
C GLU A 25 -5.30 16.00 -9.24
N ARG A 26 -5.40 14.76 -8.76
CA ARG A 26 -5.11 14.39 -7.37
C ARG A 26 -3.65 14.63 -6.96
N PRO A 27 -2.63 14.36 -7.80
CA PRO A 27 -1.25 14.69 -7.46
C PRO A 27 -1.05 16.18 -7.19
N ARG A 28 -1.66 17.06 -8.02
CA ARG A 28 -1.62 18.51 -7.83
C ARG A 28 -2.38 18.96 -6.57
N ALA A 29 -3.51 18.31 -6.26
CA ALA A 29 -4.24 18.59 -5.03
C ALA A 29 -3.44 18.21 -3.78
N ALA A 30 -2.73 17.07 -3.80
CA ALA A 30 -1.82 16.67 -2.75
C ALA A 30 -0.65 17.66 -2.57
N ALA A 31 -0.03 18.12 -3.68
CA ALA A 31 1.00 19.14 -3.65
C ALA A 31 0.47 20.46 -3.04
N ALA A 32 -0.72 20.90 -3.44
CA ALA A 32 -1.36 22.10 -2.89
C ALA A 32 -1.67 21.98 -1.39
N ALA A 33 -1.95 20.78 -0.91
CA ALA A 33 -2.11 20.47 0.52
C ALA A 33 -0.77 20.36 1.27
N GLY A 34 0.38 20.49 0.59
CA GLY A 34 1.72 20.52 1.15
C GLY A 34 2.44 19.18 1.20
N PHE A 35 1.92 18.14 0.55
CA PHE A 35 2.65 16.88 0.40
C PHE A 35 3.72 16.97 -0.66
N THR A 36 4.86 16.30 -0.44
CA THR A 36 5.94 16.11 -1.41
C THR A 36 6.05 14.68 -1.89
N ALA A 37 5.31 13.75 -1.25
CA ALA A 37 5.26 12.34 -1.59
C ALA A 37 3.82 11.82 -1.56
N ILE A 38 3.52 10.92 -2.47
CA ILE A 38 2.21 10.28 -2.63
C ILE A 38 2.35 8.78 -2.91
N GLU A 39 1.25 8.08 -2.76
CA GLU A 39 1.07 6.71 -3.26
C GLU A 39 -0.29 6.55 -3.93
N PHE A 40 -0.42 5.52 -4.73
CA PHE A 40 -1.68 5.16 -5.40
C PHE A 40 -1.92 3.65 -5.34
N TRP A 41 -3.18 3.24 -5.20
CA TRP A 41 -3.63 1.96 -5.72
C TRP A 41 -3.48 1.95 -7.25
N TRP A 42 -3.62 0.79 -7.88
CA TRP A 42 -3.60 0.75 -9.34
C TRP A 42 -4.67 1.69 -9.93
N PRO A 43 -4.29 2.69 -10.74
CA PRO A 43 -5.22 3.75 -11.18
C PRO A 43 -6.34 3.29 -12.11
N TRP A 44 -6.21 2.11 -12.71
CA TRP A 44 -7.17 1.54 -13.66
C TRP A 44 -7.71 0.20 -13.13
N PRO A 45 -8.69 0.19 -12.21
CA PRO A 45 -9.11 -1.00 -11.48
C PRO A 45 -9.67 -2.12 -12.37
N ASP A 46 -10.21 -1.76 -13.54
CA ASP A 46 -10.76 -2.73 -14.51
C ASP A 46 -9.76 -3.15 -15.59
N ASN A 47 -8.58 -2.52 -15.66
CA ASN A 47 -7.64 -2.73 -16.76
C ASN A 47 -6.20 -2.92 -16.25
N PRO A 48 -5.63 -4.14 -16.33
CA PRO A 48 -4.25 -4.39 -15.92
C PRO A 48 -3.21 -3.77 -16.87
N THR A 49 -3.60 -3.50 -18.13
CA THR A 49 -2.71 -3.02 -19.21
C THR A 49 -3.32 -1.83 -19.94
N PRO A 50 -3.41 -0.65 -19.28
CA PRO A 50 -3.94 0.55 -19.91
C PRO A 50 -3.13 0.95 -21.15
N SER A 51 -3.73 1.77 -22.01
CA SER A 51 -3.07 2.28 -23.19
C SER A 51 -1.87 3.16 -22.84
N GLN A 52 -0.92 3.27 -23.78
CA GLN A 52 0.24 4.13 -23.60
C GLN A 52 -0.17 5.60 -23.38
N GLU A 53 -1.25 6.06 -24.00
CA GLU A 53 -1.79 7.41 -23.82
C GLU A 53 -2.28 7.64 -22.39
N GLU A 54 -2.98 6.67 -21.79
CA GLU A 54 -3.43 6.74 -20.39
C GLU A 54 -2.26 6.74 -19.42
N ILE A 55 -1.25 5.90 -19.68
CA ILE A 55 -0.01 5.85 -18.87
C ILE A 55 0.74 7.19 -18.97
N ASP A 56 0.92 7.72 -20.18
CA ASP A 56 1.63 8.99 -20.40
C ASP A 56 0.90 10.16 -19.72
N ALA A 57 -0.43 10.18 -19.78
CA ALA A 57 -1.22 11.20 -19.08
C ALA A 57 -1.04 11.13 -17.55
N PHE A 58 -1.07 9.92 -16.97
CA PHE A 58 -0.85 9.73 -15.53
C PHE A 58 0.57 10.14 -15.11
N VAL A 59 1.59 9.69 -15.84
CA VAL A 59 2.98 10.05 -15.55
C VAL A 59 3.18 11.56 -15.64
N THR A 60 2.66 12.20 -16.69
CA THR A 60 2.73 13.66 -16.84
C THR A 60 2.05 14.39 -15.68
N ALA A 61 0.88 13.92 -15.25
CA ALA A 61 0.15 14.52 -14.13
C ALA A 61 0.92 14.46 -12.80
N VAL A 62 1.64 13.36 -12.56
CA VAL A 62 2.52 13.23 -11.38
C VAL A 62 3.74 14.13 -11.51
N ASP A 63 4.46 14.08 -12.62
CA ASP A 63 5.67 14.90 -12.86
C ASP A 63 5.38 16.39 -12.75
N ASP A 64 4.31 16.87 -13.41
CA ASP A 64 3.93 18.29 -13.40
C ASP A 64 3.49 18.79 -12.02
N SER A 65 3.04 17.90 -11.14
CA SER A 65 2.66 18.25 -9.77
C SER A 65 3.85 18.52 -8.85
N GLY A 66 5.02 17.99 -9.18
CA GLY A 66 6.25 18.10 -8.39
C GLY A 66 6.28 17.19 -7.13
N VAL A 67 5.30 16.31 -6.94
CA VAL A 67 5.32 15.30 -5.87
C VAL A 67 5.96 14.00 -6.37
N GLN A 68 6.62 13.26 -5.48
CA GLN A 68 7.18 11.96 -5.77
C GLN A 68 6.11 10.86 -5.61
N LEU A 69 5.93 10.00 -6.60
CA LEU A 69 5.17 8.76 -6.43
C LEU A 69 6.08 7.71 -5.76
N VAL A 70 5.88 7.47 -4.46
CA VAL A 70 6.70 6.55 -3.66
C VAL A 70 6.16 5.13 -3.73
N GLY A 71 4.84 4.96 -3.65
CA GLY A 71 4.15 3.68 -3.66
C GLY A 71 3.14 3.55 -4.80
N LEU A 72 3.05 2.38 -5.41
CA LEU A 72 2.05 2.04 -6.40
C LEU A 72 1.60 0.59 -6.20
N ASN A 73 0.30 0.32 -6.18
CA ASN A 73 -0.15 -1.06 -6.19
C ASN A 73 0.02 -1.67 -7.58
N PHE A 74 0.34 -2.96 -7.64
CA PHE A 74 0.04 -3.75 -8.82
C PHE A 74 -1.47 -3.89 -9.03
N PHE A 75 -1.88 -4.29 -10.23
CA PHE A 75 -3.27 -4.57 -10.51
C PHE A 75 -3.84 -5.61 -9.53
N ALA A 76 -4.93 -5.24 -8.90
CA ALA A 76 -5.59 -6.03 -7.87
C ALA A 76 -7.08 -6.28 -8.14
N GLY A 77 -7.57 -5.86 -9.32
CA GLY A 77 -8.98 -5.81 -9.62
C GLY A 77 -9.68 -4.66 -8.91
N GLU A 78 -11.00 -4.72 -8.86
CA GLU A 78 -11.82 -3.68 -8.22
C GLU A 78 -11.84 -3.85 -6.69
N LEU A 79 -11.02 -3.07 -5.98
CA LEU A 79 -10.87 -3.17 -4.52
C LEU A 79 -12.12 -2.74 -3.74
N THR A 80 -12.89 -1.79 -4.30
CA THR A 80 -14.13 -1.30 -3.68
C THR A 80 -15.36 -2.15 -4.03
N GLY A 81 -15.24 -3.03 -5.01
CA GLY A 81 -16.29 -3.93 -5.46
C GLY A 81 -16.51 -5.15 -4.57
N PRO A 82 -17.56 -5.93 -4.84
CA PRO A 82 -17.90 -7.08 -4.02
C PRO A 82 -16.99 -8.30 -4.23
N VAL A 83 -16.23 -8.37 -5.32
CA VAL A 83 -15.54 -9.60 -5.77
C VAL A 83 -14.03 -9.55 -5.52
N ASP A 84 -13.36 -8.47 -5.91
CA ASP A 84 -11.89 -8.41 -5.91
C ASP A 84 -11.31 -7.91 -4.57
N ALA A 85 -10.16 -8.42 -4.21
CA ALA A 85 -9.27 -7.92 -3.17
C ALA A 85 -7.84 -8.41 -3.43
N GLY A 86 -7.37 -8.23 -4.67
CA GLY A 86 -6.14 -8.81 -5.16
C GLY A 86 -6.38 -10.02 -6.05
N VAL A 87 -5.49 -10.23 -7.00
CA VAL A 87 -5.66 -11.26 -8.05
C VAL A 87 -4.45 -12.19 -8.20
N LEU A 88 -3.35 -11.91 -7.49
CA LEU A 88 -2.10 -12.63 -7.71
C LEU A 88 -2.14 -14.11 -7.34
N SER A 89 -2.97 -14.51 -6.35
CA SER A 89 -3.14 -15.89 -5.92
C SER A 89 -4.33 -16.60 -6.56
N ILE A 90 -5.11 -15.91 -7.41
CA ILE A 90 -6.33 -16.46 -7.99
C ILE A 90 -6.01 -17.07 -9.37
N PRO A 91 -6.09 -18.41 -9.57
CA PRO A 91 -5.66 -19.06 -10.82
C PRO A 91 -6.29 -18.47 -12.08
N ALA A 92 -7.60 -18.23 -12.06
CA ALA A 92 -8.34 -17.67 -13.20
C ALA A 92 -7.94 -16.21 -13.53
N ARG A 93 -7.26 -15.50 -12.62
CA ARG A 93 -6.96 -14.08 -12.73
C ARG A 93 -5.46 -13.74 -12.66
N SER A 94 -4.62 -14.71 -12.28
CA SER A 94 -3.19 -14.46 -12.05
C SER A 94 -2.45 -13.96 -13.29
N GLN A 95 -2.93 -14.32 -14.50
CA GLN A 95 -2.35 -13.79 -15.74
C GLN A 95 -2.50 -12.27 -15.85
N GLN A 96 -3.61 -11.70 -15.36
CA GLN A 96 -3.80 -10.25 -15.32
C GLN A 96 -2.76 -9.56 -14.44
N PHE A 97 -2.40 -10.20 -13.31
CA PHE A 97 -1.30 -9.71 -12.47
C PHE A 97 0.04 -9.76 -13.21
N ARG A 98 0.35 -10.88 -13.87
CA ARG A 98 1.59 -11.05 -14.64
C ARG A 98 1.70 -10.05 -15.79
N ASP A 99 0.62 -9.82 -16.51
CA ASP A 99 0.57 -8.85 -17.62
C ASP A 99 0.76 -7.41 -17.10
N ASN A 100 0.34 -7.13 -15.88
CA ASN A 100 0.47 -5.82 -15.24
C ASN A 100 1.91 -5.53 -14.76
N ILE A 101 2.67 -6.52 -14.33
CA ILE A 101 4.02 -6.33 -13.77
C ILE A 101 4.89 -5.39 -14.64
N PRO A 102 5.10 -5.66 -15.94
CA PRO A 102 5.95 -4.80 -16.77
C PRO A 102 5.38 -3.38 -16.93
N VAL A 103 4.06 -3.22 -16.88
CA VAL A 103 3.41 -1.90 -17.00
C VAL A 103 3.63 -1.09 -15.73
N ALA A 104 3.35 -1.67 -14.57
CA ALA A 104 3.52 -1.00 -13.28
C ALA A 104 5.00 -0.65 -13.03
N VAL A 105 5.91 -1.58 -13.30
CA VAL A 105 7.36 -1.33 -13.15
C VAL A 105 7.84 -0.27 -14.16
N GLY A 106 7.30 -0.24 -15.39
CA GLY A 106 7.61 0.79 -16.37
C GLY A 106 7.14 2.20 -15.94
N ILE A 107 5.99 2.32 -15.29
CA ILE A 107 5.55 3.56 -14.64
C ILE A 107 6.52 3.91 -13.50
N GLY A 108 6.88 2.90 -12.69
CA GLY A 108 7.80 3.10 -11.57
C GLY A 108 9.20 3.54 -11.98
N GLU A 109 9.73 3.03 -13.08
CA GLU A 109 11.02 3.46 -13.64
C GLU A 109 11.00 4.94 -14.05
N ARG A 110 9.88 5.40 -14.61
CA ARG A 110 9.70 6.81 -15.03
C ARG A 110 9.55 7.77 -13.85
N LEU A 111 8.87 7.34 -12.77
CA LEU A 111 8.50 8.20 -11.63
C LEU A 111 9.32 7.97 -10.37
N GLY A 112 10.26 7.01 -10.39
CA GLY A 112 11.09 6.69 -9.24
C GLY A 112 10.34 6.02 -8.08
N VAL A 113 9.36 5.15 -8.41
CA VAL A 113 8.59 4.39 -7.40
C VAL A 113 9.54 3.49 -6.60
N GLN A 114 9.42 3.53 -5.29
CA GLN A 114 10.27 2.79 -4.35
C GLN A 114 9.65 1.47 -3.91
N ALA A 115 8.31 1.37 -3.93
CA ALA A 115 7.61 0.20 -3.45
C ALA A 115 6.35 -0.12 -4.28
N PHE A 116 6.11 -1.40 -4.52
CA PHE A 116 4.92 -1.90 -5.19
C PHE A 116 4.13 -2.83 -4.27
N ASN A 117 2.90 -2.49 -3.94
CA ASN A 117 2.05 -3.37 -3.16
C ASN A 117 1.41 -4.44 -4.05
N ALA A 118 1.55 -5.71 -3.65
CA ALA A 118 1.03 -6.89 -4.34
C ALA A 118 -0.06 -7.55 -3.48
N LEU A 119 -1.32 -7.17 -3.72
CA LEU A 119 -2.44 -7.73 -2.97
C LEU A 119 -2.62 -9.21 -3.28
N TYR A 120 -2.55 -10.01 -2.21
CA TYR A 120 -2.52 -11.47 -2.28
C TYR A 120 -3.77 -12.09 -2.92
N GLY A 121 -4.94 -11.60 -2.51
CA GLY A 121 -6.23 -12.07 -2.99
C GLY A 121 -7.03 -12.88 -1.99
N VAL A 122 -8.27 -13.16 -2.38
CA VAL A 122 -9.22 -13.93 -1.58
C VAL A 122 -9.05 -15.43 -1.81
N ARG A 123 -9.52 -16.25 -0.85
CA ARG A 123 -9.68 -17.68 -1.07
C ARG A 123 -10.86 -17.93 -2.00
N VAL A 124 -10.68 -18.82 -2.98
CA VAL A 124 -11.71 -19.19 -3.98
C VAL A 124 -12.04 -20.66 -3.89
N ASP A 125 -13.29 -21.04 -4.24
CA ASP A 125 -13.79 -22.41 -4.06
C ASP A 125 -13.22 -23.41 -5.09
N ASP A 126 -12.75 -22.95 -6.23
CA ASP A 126 -12.25 -23.75 -7.36
C ASP A 126 -10.73 -23.99 -7.30
N SER A 127 -10.10 -23.65 -6.18
CA SER A 127 -8.69 -23.95 -5.94
C SER A 127 -8.43 -24.18 -4.45
N THR A 128 -7.52 -25.09 -4.16
CA THR A 128 -7.12 -25.33 -2.76
C THR A 128 -6.26 -24.16 -2.24
N PRO A 129 -6.27 -23.90 -0.92
CA PRO A 129 -5.35 -22.91 -0.33
C PRO A 129 -3.88 -23.13 -0.71
N GLN A 130 -3.45 -24.40 -0.76
CA GLN A 130 -2.07 -24.76 -1.10
C GLN A 130 -1.71 -24.42 -2.56
N GLU A 131 -2.63 -24.63 -3.51
CA GLU A 131 -2.45 -24.25 -4.91
C GLU A 131 -2.39 -22.72 -5.06
N GLN A 132 -3.27 -22.00 -4.36
CA GLN A 132 -3.25 -20.54 -4.35
C GLN A 132 -1.95 -20.01 -3.74
N ASP A 133 -1.47 -20.60 -2.64
CA ASP A 133 -0.24 -20.17 -1.98
C ASP A 133 0.99 -20.43 -2.86
N ALA A 134 1.05 -21.57 -3.54
CA ALA A 134 2.12 -21.86 -4.49
C ALA A 134 2.14 -20.87 -5.67
N LEU A 135 0.97 -20.57 -6.23
CA LEU A 135 0.81 -19.58 -7.29
C LEU A 135 1.22 -18.17 -6.83
N ALA A 136 0.84 -17.81 -5.60
CA ALA A 136 1.20 -16.53 -5.03
C ALA A 136 2.72 -16.36 -4.88
N LEU A 137 3.42 -17.39 -4.39
CA LEU A 137 4.88 -17.35 -4.26
C LEU A 137 5.55 -17.19 -5.63
N GLU A 138 5.07 -17.90 -6.66
CA GLU A 138 5.58 -17.75 -8.03
C GLU A 138 5.38 -16.31 -8.54
N ASN A 139 4.19 -15.77 -8.40
CA ASN A 139 3.86 -14.42 -8.87
C ASN A 139 4.59 -13.31 -8.10
N LEU A 140 4.76 -13.47 -6.79
CA LEU A 140 5.58 -12.55 -5.98
C LEU A 140 7.05 -12.58 -6.42
N GLY A 141 7.59 -13.76 -6.74
CA GLY A 141 8.94 -13.89 -7.30
C GLY A 141 9.10 -13.13 -8.62
N LEU A 142 8.15 -13.30 -9.56
CA LEU A 142 8.15 -12.55 -10.83
C LEU A 142 8.09 -11.04 -10.63
N ALA A 143 7.24 -10.59 -9.70
CA ALA A 143 7.12 -9.16 -9.37
C ALA A 143 8.42 -8.64 -8.72
N ALA A 144 9.01 -9.39 -7.80
CA ALA A 144 10.25 -9.03 -7.13
C ALA A 144 11.44 -8.93 -8.11
N GLU A 145 11.58 -9.88 -9.05
CA GLU A 145 12.59 -9.81 -10.11
C GLU A 145 12.42 -8.57 -11.00
N ALA A 146 11.18 -8.23 -11.33
CA ALA A 146 10.91 -7.04 -12.14
C ALA A 146 11.21 -5.75 -11.38
N ALA A 147 10.75 -5.63 -10.13
CA ALA A 147 10.95 -4.48 -9.26
C ALA A 147 12.43 -4.26 -8.92
N ALA A 148 13.20 -5.34 -8.75
CA ALA A 148 14.64 -5.26 -8.48
C ALA A 148 15.43 -4.52 -9.57
N ARG A 149 14.97 -4.53 -10.82
CA ARG A 149 15.63 -3.83 -11.94
C ARG A 149 15.69 -2.33 -11.77
N ILE A 150 14.73 -1.78 -11.01
CA ILE A 150 14.64 -0.35 -10.69
C ILE A 150 14.96 -0.04 -9.21
N GLY A 151 15.43 -1.06 -8.46
CA GLY A 151 15.76 -0.91 -7.05
C GLY A 151 14.54 -0.81 -6.12
N ALA A 152 13.36 -1.22 -6.59
CA ALA A 152 12.13 -1.15 -5.80
C ALA A 152 11.85 -2.44 -5.01
N THR A 153 11.07 -2.29 -3.94
CA THR A 153 10.61 -3.38 -3.07
C THR A 153 9.18 -3.80 -3.42
N VAL A 154 8.88 -5.09 -3.37
CA VAL A 154 7.51 -5.60 -3.42
C VAL A 154 6.97 -5.73 -2.00
N LEU A 155 5.79 -5.22 -1.77
CA LEU A 155 5.12 -5.24 -0.48
C LEU A 155 4.04 -6.33 -0.44
N VAL A 156 3.90 -6.94 0.72
CA VAL A 156 2.81 -7.86 1.04
C VAL A 156 2.13 -7.36 2.30
N GLU A 157 0.78 -7.31 2.29
CA GLU A 157 0.01 -6.78 3.41
C GLU A 157 -1.11 -7.72 3.88
N PRO A 158 -1.50 -7.67 5.17
CA PRO A 158 -2.75 -8.22 5.66
C PRO A 158 -3.89 -7.27 5.30
N VAL A 159 -5.00 -7.79 4.77
CA VAL A 159 -6.16 -6.95 4.43
C VAL A 159 -7.38 -7.38 5.23
N SER A 160 -8.11 -6.40 5.75
CA SER A 160 -9.36 -6.61 6.47
C SER A 160 -10.60 -6.33 5.60
N GLY A 161 -11.72 -6.90 5.98
CA GLY A 161 -13.00 -6.65 5.31
C GLY A 161 -13.88 -7.89 5.28
N PRO A 162 -15.03 -7.80 4.59
CA PRO A 162 -16.01 -8.88 4.54
C PRO A 162 -15.56 -10.07 3.66
N LYS A 163 -14.54 -9.88 2.83
CA LYS A 163 -14.04 -10.91 1.91
C LYS A 163 -13.10 -11.87 2.64
N PRO A 164 -13.03 -13.15 2.22
CA PRO A 164 -12.13 -14.14 2.81
C PRO A 164 -10.69 -13.94 2.31
N TYR A 165 -10.10 -12.79 2.61
CA TYR A 165 -8.71 -12.49 2.25
C TYR A 165 -7.76 -13.50 2.91
N ALA A 166 -6.74 -13.92 2.15
CA ALA A 166 -5.89 -15.02 2.56
C ALA A 166 -4.97 -14.68 3.74
N LEU A 167 -4.50 -13.43 3.81
CA LEU A 167 -3.56 -12.95 4.84
C LEU A 167 -4.29 -11.96 5.75
N ARG A 168 -4.49 -12.31 7.01
CA ARG A 168 -5.28 -11.49 7.93
C ARG A 168 -4.47 -10.93 9.10
N THR A 169 -3.34 -11.56 9.39
CA THR A 169 -2.48 -11.19 10.52
C THR A 169 -1.08 -10.82 10.04
N ALA A 170 -0.32 -10.14 10.90
CA ALA A 170 1.09 -9.91 10.67
C ALA A 170 1.84 -11.24 10.48
N ALA A 171 1.53 -12.26 11.29
CA ALA A 171 2.16 -13.58 11.20
C ALA A 171 1.90 -14.27 9.85
N ASP A 172 0.67 -14.22 9.30
CA ASP A 172 0.35 -14.76 7.98
C ASP A 172 1.22 -14.08 6.89
N THR A 173 1.32 -12.76 6.96
CA THR A 173 2.03 -11.96 5.97
C THR A 173 3.54 -12.17 6.05
N ILE A 174 4.09 -12.21 7.27
CA ILE A 174 5.52 -12.46 7.49
C ILE A 174 5.92 -13.85 7.00
N ALA A 175 5.06 -14.86 7.17
CA ALA A 175 5.33 -16.20 6.64
C ALA A 175 5.48 -16.18 5.10
N VAL A 176 4.69 -15.38 4.39
CA VAL A 176 4.82 -15.20 2.94
C VAL A 176 6.10 -14.45 2.59
N VAL A 177 6.39 -13.32 3.26
CA VAL A 177 7.63 -12.55 3.05
C VAL A 177 8.85 -13.43 3.24
N ASP A 178 8.90 -14.22 4.31
CA ASP A 178 10.02 -15.14 4.60
C ASP A 178 10.15 -16.24 3.53
N ALA A 179 9.04 -16.80 3.06
CA ALA A 179 9.05 -17.81 2.02
C ALA A 179 9.59 -17.27 0.68
N VAL A 180 9.19 -16.04 0.28
CA VAL A 180 9.66 -15.40 -0.94
C VAL A 180 11.15 -15.04 -0.83
N ARG A 181 11.59 -14.52 0.32
CA ARG A 181 13.01 -14.26 0.60
C ARG A 181 13.84 -15.53 0.59
N ALA A 182 13.35 -16.61 1.17
CA ALA A 182 14.01 -17.92 1.13
C ALA A 182 14.13 -18.50 -0.28
N ALA A 183 13.26 -18.10 -1.22
CA ALA A 183 13.36 -18.42 -2.64
C ALA A 183 14.38 -17.55 -3.41
N GLY A 184 15.03 -16.59 -2.75
CA GLY A 184 16.10 -15.75 -3.32
C GLY A 184 15.68 -14.34 -3.73
N HIS A 185 14.52 -13.84 -3.28
CA HIS A 185 14.01 -12.50 -3.60
C HIS A 185 14.02 -11.60 -2.35
N ASP A 186 15.17 -11.01 -2.03
CA ASP A 186 15.37 -10.21 -0.81
C ASP A 186 14.59 -8.89 -0.80
N ASN A 187 14.18 -8.39 -1.97
CA ASN A 187 13.43 -7.15 -2.14
C ASN A 187 11.90 -7.32 -1.97
N VAL A 188 11.50 -8.17 -1.04
CA VAL A 188 10.09 -8.32 -0.61
C VAL A 188 10.00 -7.95 0.86
N GLY A 189 9.00 -7.14 1.22
CA GLY A 189 8.86 -6.65 2.58
C GLY A 189 7.41 -6.61 3.06
N PHE A 190 7.26 -6.44 4.36
CA PHE A 190 5.98 -6.31 5.03
C PHE A 190 5.43 -4.88 4.86
N LEU A 191 4.22 -4.75 4.35
CA LEU A 191 3.42 -3.55 4.49
C LEU A 191 2.63 -3.66 5.79
N ASN A 192 3.02 -2.88 6.77
CA ASN A 192 2.42 -2.85 8.09
C ASN A 192 1.28 -1.82 8.09
N ASP A 193 0.08 -2.23 7.65
CA ASP A 193 -1.13 -1.41 7.77
C ASP A 193 -1.75 -1.62 9.14
N LEU A 194 -1.60 -0.62 10.01
CA LEU A 194 -2.05 -0.67 11.40
C LEU A 194 -3.59 -0.76 11.53
N PHE A 195 -4.32 -0.18 10.58
CA PHE A 195 -5.78 -0.30 10.55
C PHE A 195 -6.22 -1.72 10.19
N HIS A 196 -5.63 -2.31 9.16
CA HIS A 196 -6.01 -3.65 8.73
C HIS A 196 -5.72 -4.71 9.80
N LEU A 197 -4.61 -4.60 10.51
CA LEU A 197 -4.31 -5.45 11.65
C LEU A 197 -5.38 -5.34 12.73
N ALA A 198 -5.63 -4.12 13.23
CA ALA A 198 -6.64 -3.89 14.26
C ALA A 198 -8.04 -4.37 13.84
N ASN A 199 -8.45 -4.08 12.59
CA ASN A 199 -9.77 -4.45 12.08
C ASN A 199 -9.93 -5.98 11.86
N ASN A 200 -8.83 -6.70 11.72
CA ASN A 200 -8.81 -8.17 11.72
C ASN A 200 -8.78 -8.78 13.14
N GLY A 201 -8.60 -7.97 14.17
CA GLY A 201 -8.45 -8.41 15.55
C GLY A 201 -7.03 -8.87 15.90
N ASP A 202 -6.05 -8.53 15.09
CA ASP A 202 -4.63 -8.68 15.40
C ASP A 202 -4.16 -7.50 16.29
N ASP A 203 -3.02 -7.63 16.93
CA ASP A 203 -2.46 -6.60 17.81
C ASP A 203 -1.38 -5.78 17.04
N PRO A 204 -1.69 -4.52 16.64
CA PRO A 204 -0.73 -3.69 15.95
C PRO A 204 0.55 -3.42 16.75
N ALA A 205 0.46 -3.31 18.09
CA ALA A 205 1.64 -3.08 18.92
C ALA A 205 2.55 -4.30 18.98
N ALA A 206 1.96 -5.50 19.07
CA ALA A 206 2.71 -6.75 18.97
C ALA A 206 3.35 -6.92 17.58
N ALA A 207 2.62 -6.59 16.51
CA ALA A 207 3.14 -6.64 15.15
C ALA A 207 4.33 -5.68 14.95
N VAL A 208 4.22 -4.44 15.43
CA VAL A 208 5.32 -3.46 15.44
C VAL A 208 6.51 -4.00 16.23
N ALA A 209 6.28 -4.50 17.45
CA ALA A 209 7.37 -5.00 18.31
C ALA A 209 8.14 -6.17 17.68
N ALA A 210 7.45 -7.03 16.94
CA ALA A 210 8.02 -8.27 16.42
C ALA A 210 8.58 -8.16 15.00
N HIS A 211 8.12 -7.20 14.16
CA HIS A 211 8.32 -7.26 12.73
C HIS A 211 8.77 -5.93 12.08
N THR A 212 9.19 -4.93 12.86
CA THR A 212 9.71 -3.68 12.30
C THR A 212 10.93 -3.90 11.40
N ASP A 213 11.78 -4.86 11.70
CA ASP A 213 12.94 -5.23 10.88
C ASP A 213 12.58 -5.76 9.47
N LYS A 214 11.34 -6.21 9.27
CA LYS A 214 10.82 -6.67 7.99
C LYS A 214 9.83 -5.68 7.37
N THR A 215 9.46 -4.63 8.10
CA THR A 215 8.54 -3.60 7.63
C THR A 215 9.23 -2.72 6.60
N ALA A 216 8.74 -2.74 5.37
CA ALA A 216 9.24 -1.93 4.28
C ALA A 216 8.35 -0.71 3.98
N HIS A 217 7.10 -0.73 4.43
CA HIS A 217 6.16 0.38 4.34
C HIS A 217 5.15 0.33 5.48
N VAL A 218 4.63 1.49 5.86
CA VAL A 218 3.61 1.62 6.91
C VAL A 218 2.43 2.40 6.35
N GLN A 219 1.22 1.91 6.61
CA GLN A 219 -0.02 2.64 6.32
C GLN A 219 -0.86 2.79 7.57
N ILE A 220 -1.60 3.90 7.67
CA ILE A 220 -2.45 4.20 8.81
C ILE A 220 -3.84 4.68 8.40
N ALA A 221 -4.81 4.23 9.16
CA ALA A 221 -6.11 4.84 9.40
C ALA A 221 -6.50 4.55 10.84
N ASP A 222 -7.43 5.30 11.41
CA ASP A 222 -7.88 5.05 12.77
C ASP A 222 -8.95 3.94 12.82
N TYR A 223 -8.94 3.15 13.88
CA TYR A 223 -9.89 2.07 14.10
C TYR A 223 -10.70 2.32 15.40
N PRO A 224 -12.02 2.07 15.39
CA PRO A 224 -12.84 1.64 14.25
C PRO A 224 -13.16 2.78 13.27
N GLY A 225 -13.58 2.41 12.03
CA GLY A 225 -14.17 3.35 11.06
C GLY A 225 -13.28 3.69 9.86
N ARG A 226 -11.97 3.49 9.94
CA ARG A 226 -10.98 3.82 8.90
C ARG A 226 -10.90 5.33 8.60
N GLY A 227 -11.17 6.17 9.59
CA GLY A 227 -11.06 7.63 9.49
C GLY A 227 -9.64 8.14 9.70
N GLU A 228 -9.48 9.48 9.68
CA GLU A 228 -8.23 10.16 10.02
C GLU A 228 -7.82 9.90 11.49
N PRO A 229 -6.53 10.01 11.82
CA PRO A 229 -6.03 9.90 13.20
C PRO A 229 -6.79 10.80 14.19
N GLY A 230 -7.23 10.21 15.30
CA GLY A 230 -8.03 10.85 16.34
C GLY A 230 -9.54 10.65 16.19
N THR A 231 -10.01 9.88 15.19
CA THR A 231 -11.42 9.55 15.01
C THR A 231 -11.81 8.17 15.56
N GLY A 232 -10.83 7.36 15.97
CA GLY A 232 -11.01 6.03 16.55
C GLY A 232 -10.27 5.86 17.88
N GLU A 233 -9.73 4.67 18.12
CA GLU A 233 -9.17 4.24 19.40
C GLU A 233 -7.68 3.84 19.33
N LEU A 234 -7.04 3.86 18.14
CA LEU A 234 -5.64 3.49 18.01
C LEU A 234 -4.73 4.59 18.54
N ASP A 235 -3.78 4.24 19.40
CA ASP A 235 -2.69 5.13 19.78
C ASP A 235 -1.62 5.15 18.66
N LEU A 236 -1.98 5.79 17.54
CA LEU A 236 -1.12 5.84 16.35
C LEU A 236 0.21 6.53 16.64
N ASP A 237 0.21 7.57 17.48
CA ASP A 237 1.44 8.28 17.86
C ASP A 237 2.41 7.36 18.61
N ALA A 238 1.93 6.54 19.55
CA ALA A 238 2.77 5.57 20.27
C ALA A 238 3.28 4.46 19.34
N LEU A 239 2.43 3.94 18.43
CA LEU A 239 2.82 2.90 17.48
C LEU A 239 3.90 3.40 16.50
N LEU A 240 3.75 4.62 15.99
CA LEU A 240 4.72 5.22 15.07
C LEU A 240 6.03 5.59 15.78
N ALA A 241 5.98 6.04 17.05
CA ALA A 241 7.17 6.25 17.85
C ALA A 241 7.94 4.94 18.06
N GLN A 242 7.24 3.84 18.39
CA GLN A 242 7.85 2.52 18.56
C GLN A 242 8.48 2.01 17.24
N LEU A 243 7.81 2.18 16.09
CA LEU A 243 8.38 1.86 14.77
C LEU A 243 9.70 2.61 14.56
N GLN A 244 9.72 3.92 14.81
CA GLN A 244 10.91 4.74 14.64
C GLN A 244 12.03 4.35 15.61
N GLU A 245 11.73 4.08 16.87
CA GLU A 245 12.70 3.61 17.88
C GLU A 245 13.35 2.28 17.48
N GLN A 246 12.63 1.43 16.75
CA GLN A 246 13.12 0.16 16.23
C GLN A 246 13.80 0.28 14.86
N GLY A 247 13.99 1.51 14.35
CA GLY A 247 14.79 1.78 13.18
C GLY A 247 14.00 1.98 11.88
N TYR A 248 12.66 2.03 11.90
CA TYR A 248 11.89 2.42 10.72
C TYR A 248 12.07 3.93 10.45
N ASP A 249 12.49 4.28 9.26
CA ASP A 249 12.73 5.65 8.81
C ASP A 249 12.01 6.00 7.48
N GLY A 250 11.16 5.10 7.01
CA GLY A 250 10.35 5.25 5.80
C GLY A 250 9.18 6.22 5.95
N TYR A 251 8.38 6.31 4.92
CA TYR A 251 7.13 7.09 4.93
C TYR A 251 6.01 6.35 5.64
N VAL A 252 5.05 7.13 6.14
CA VAL A 252 3.77 6.65 6.66
C VAL A 252 2.67 7.06 5.68
N GLY A 253 2.05 6.10 5.02
CA GLY A 253 0.96 6.29 4.08
C GLY A 253 -0.36 6.62 4.78
N LEU A 254 -1.00 7.70 4.38
CA LEU A 254 -2.32 8.09 4.88
C LEU A 254 -3.39 7.38 4.05
N GLU A 255 -3.79 6.19 4.46
CA GLU A 255 -4.77 5.37 3.75
C GLU A 255 -6.11 5.31 4.47
N TYR A 256 -6.64 6.48 4.81
CA TYR A 256 -7.91 6.60 5.52
C TYR A 256 -9.03 7.17 4.67
N LYS A 257 -10.27 6.96 5.11
CA LYS A 257 -11.48 7.56 4.56
C LYS A 257 -11.73 8.88 5.26
N PRO A 258 -11.55 10.04 4.61
CA PRO A 258 -11.87 11.32 5.25
C PRO A 258 -13.30 11.34 5.80
N THR A 259 -13.46 11.74 7.05
CA THR A 259 -14.80 11.92 7.65
C THR A 259 -15.47 13.22 7.21
N THR A 260 -14.69 14.11 6.59
CA THR A 260 -15.10 15.39 6.00
C THR A 260 -14.50 15.53 4.60
N THR A 261 -14.17 16.73 4.13
CA THR A 261 -13.34 16.90 2.93
C THR A 261 -11.92 16.43 3.21
N THR A 262 -11.17 16.01 2.18
CA THR A 262 -9.76 15.62 2.38
C THR A 262 -8.98 16.71 3.08
N THR A 263 -9.10 17.96 2.65
CA THR A 263 -8.36 19.10 3.23
C THR A 263 -8.67 19.31 4.71
N ASP A 264 -9.94 19.24 5.10
CA ASP A 264 -10.36 19.42 6.50
C ASP A 264 -9.89 18.23 7.37
N SER A 265 -9.91 17.02 6.83
CA SER A 265 -9.45 15.81 7.53
C SER A 265 -7.95 15.83 7.86
N LEU A 266 -7.18 16.69 7.22
CA LEU A 266 -5.75 16.88 7.47
C LEU A 266 -5.44 17.87 8.62
N ALA A 267 -6.45 18.39 9.33
CA ALA A 267 -6.25 19.37 10.41
C ALA A 267 -5.37 18.88 11.57
N TRP A 268 -5.33 17.54 11.82
CA TRP A 268 -4.47 16.92 12.83
C TRP A 268 -2.98 16.92 12.45
N LEU A 269 -2.65 17.00 11.14
CA LEU A 269 -1.30 16.86 10.61
C LEU A 269 -0.72 18.23 10.21
N PRO A 270 0.31 18.74 10.93
CA PRO A 270 0.99 19.98 10.55
C PRO A 270 1.60 19.87 9.15
N THR A 271 1.51 20.94 8.35
CA THR A 271 2.05 20.98 6.98
C THR A 271 3.55 20.63 6.91
N ALA A 272 4.33 21.03 7.92
CA ALA A 272 5.76 20.70 8.00
C ALA A 272 6.08 19.20 8.09
N ARG A 273 5.07 18.33 8.30
CA ARG A 273 5.20 16.87 8.37
C ARG A 273 4.61 16.15 7.15
N ARG A 274 4.01 16.90 6.25
CA ARG A 274 3.51 16.39 4.96
C ARG A 274 4.69 16.36 3.99
N ALA A 275 5.56 15.34 4.17
CA ALA A 275 6.78 15.22 3.38
C ALA A 275 6.49 14.76 1.97
#